data_f931ee90fe5258aab4c36a1aff573625
#
_entry.id   f931ee90fe5258aab4c36a1aff573625
#
_cell.length_a   1.000
_cell.length_b   1.000
_cell.length_c   1.000
_cell.angle_alpha   90.00
_cell.angle_beta   90.00
_cell.angle_gamma   90.00
#
_symmetry.space_group_name_H-M   'P 1'
#
loop_
_entity.id
_entity.type
_entity.pdbx_description
1 polymer ?
#
loop_
_entity_poly.entity_id
_entity_poly.type
_entity_poly.pdbx_seq_one_letter_code
_entity_poly.pdbx_strand_id
1 'polypeptide(L)'
;MLRPRNEAERCLLCTAAPCTAACPAGQDPARMLRAVRFDRENGAGAYADAALCENCAAPCERACIHYDEPIRIRALAHTLPTPVGGAVDLGIDFCGVHCENPFFLSSSVVASGYEMCAKALKMGWGGVVYKTVGFFEPNEVSPRFGALNRQGSPFGGFRNLEQISDHPLERDLEVLRQLKRDFPTKVIVGSIMGGSEEEWTALARLCTQAGCDIIECNFSCPQMTAEGMGSDVGIDPELVERYTAAAKRGTDRPVLAKMTPNITNMEVPA
;
A
#
# COMPACT_ATOMS: atom_id res chain seq x y z
N MET A 1 28.19 28.36 -2.00
CA MET A 1 26.78 28.35 -1.52
C MET A 1 26.31 26.91 -1.55
N LEU A 2 25.70 26.40 -0.45
CA LEU A 2 25.16 25.05 -0.39
C LEU A 2 23.98 24.96 -1.39
N ARG A 3 24.00 23.95 -2.24
CA ARG A 3 22.84 23.60 -3.08
C ARG A 3 22.06 22.49 -2.39
N PRO A 4 20.87 22.74 -1.87
CA PRO A 4 20.12 21.79 -1.04
C PRO A 4 19.99 20.41 -1.68
N ARG A 5 19.60 20.37 -2.94
CA ARG A 5 19.45 19.12 -3.69
C ARG A 5 20.73 18.30 -3.79
N ASN A 6 21.85 18.95 -4.17
CA ASN A 6 23.13 18.24 -4.31
C ASN A 6 23.58 17.61 -2.99
N GLU A 7 23.34 18.29 -1.88
CA GLU A 7 23.66 17.76 -0.56
C GLU A 7 22.74 16.61 -0.18
N ALA A 8 21.44 16.71 -0.46
CA ALA A 8 20.47 15.65 -0.22
C ALA A 8 20.68 14.42 -1.11
N GLU A 9 21.18 14.60 -2.34
CA GLU A 9 21.50 13.50 -3.27
C GLU A 9 22.62 12.58 -2.74
N ARG A 10 23.48 13.08 -1.88
CA ARG A 10 24.49 12.27 -1.19
C ARG A 10 23.91 11.28 -0.17
N CYS A 11 22.66 11.49 0.26
CA CYS A 11 22.01 10.65 1.27
C CYS A 11 21.83 9.22 0.75
N LEU A 12 22.29 8.22 1.52
CA LEU A 12 22.16 6.79 1.20
C LEU A 12 20.81 6.20 1.59
N LEU A 13 19.86 7.00 2.08
CA LEU A 13 18.50 6.57 2.45
C LEU A 13 18.47 5.42 3.48
N CYS A 14 19.34 5.48 4.49
CA CYS A 14 19.50 4.42 5.50
C CYS A 14 18.17 4.04 6.13
N THR A 15 17.86 2.75 6.18
CA THR A 15 16.62 2.23 6.79
C THR A 15 16.58 2.52 8.29
N ALA A 16 17.69 2.36 9.00
CA ALA A 16 17.80 2.62 10.44
C ALA A 16 17.88 4.12 10.78
N ALA A 17 18.10 4.98 9.76
CA ALA A 17 18.16 6.44 9.89
C ALA A 17 18.94 6.95 11.12
N PRO A 18 20.27 6.66 11.24
CA PRO A 18 21.04 7.02 12.44
C PRO A 18 21.07 8.52 12.71
N CYS A 19 20.94 9.36 11.68
CA CYS A 19 20.82 10.80 11.83
C CYS A 19 19.53 11.21 12.55
N THR A 20 18.42 10.54 12.30
CA THR A 20 17.14 10.77 12.99
C THR A 20 17.24 10.29 14.44
N ALA A 21 17.79 9.10 14.67
CA ALA A 21 17.95 8.57 16.01
C ALA A 21 18.87 9.46 16.90
N ALA A 22 19.84 10.15 16.30
CA ALA A 22 20.76 11.02 17.01
C ALA A 22 20.23 12.45 17.26
N CYS A 23 19.03 12.81 16.76
CA CYS A 23 18.50 14.15 16.92
C CYS A 23 17.97 14.38 18.35
N PRO A 24 18.58 15.29 19.16
CA PRO A 24 18.15 15.50 20.55
C PRO A 24 16.79 16.22 20.64
N ALA A 25 16.36 16.89 19.56
CA ALA A 25 15.07 17.58 19.50
C ALA A 25 13.96 16.69 18.91
N GLY A 26 14.22 15.39 18.68
CA GLY A 26 13.22 14.46 18.16
C GLY A 26 12.75 14.75 16.73
N GLN A 27 13.51 15.54 15.96
CA GLN A 27 13.20 15.83 14.56
C GLN A 27 13.57 14.64 13.66
N ASP A 28 13.16 14.69 12.39
CA ASP A 28 13.44 13.63 11.42
C ASP A 28 14.30 14.12 10.22
N PRO A 29 15.62 14.29 10.45
CA PRO A 29 16.55 14.65 9.37
C PRO A 29 16.52 13.72 8.17
N ALA A 30 16.28 12.42 8.37
CA ALA A 30 16.21 11.47 7.26
C ALA A 30 15.03 11.75 6.34
N ARG A 31 13.86 12.07 6.89
CA ARG A 31 12.69 12.47 6.08
C ARG A 31 12.91 13.82 5.41
N MET A 32 13.53 14.78 6.09
CA MET A 32 13.91 16.05 5.49
C MET A 32 14.79 15.83 4.25
N LEU A 33 15.86 15.05 4.37
CA LEU A 33 16.75 14.73 3.25
C LEU A 33 16.05 14.04 2.10
N ARG A 34 15.15 13.08 2.41
CA ARG A 34 14.32 12.42 1.39
C ARG A 34 13.40 13.41 0.68
N ALA A 35 12.75 14.29 1.41
CA ALA A 35 11.85 15.30 0.84
C ALA A 35 12.60 16.21 -0.14
N VAL A 36 13.77 16.71 0.22
CA VAL A 36 14.61 17.54 -0.67
C VAL A 36 15.08 16.74 -1.90
N ARG A 37 15.56 15.51 -1.69
CA ARG A 37 16.05 14.65 -2.77
C ARG A 37 14.98 14.34 -3.82
N PHE A 38 13.73 14.22 -3.41
CA PHE A 38 12.60 13.86 -4.25
C PHE A 38 11.69 15.07 -4.60
N ASP A 39 12.28 16.26 -4.70
CA ASP A 39 11.63 17.50 -5.16
C ASP A 39 10.42 17.96 -4.32
N ARG A 40 10.46 17.69 -3.00
CA ARG A 40 9.42 18.11 -2.02
C ARG A 40 9.97 19.15 -1.03
N GLU A 41 10.77 20.08 -1.49
CA GLU A 41 11.46 21.07 -0.62
C GLU A 41 10.47 21.88 0.22
N ASN A 42 9.30 22.24 -0.32
CA ASN A 42 8.27 23.01 0.38
C ASN A 42 7.71 22.30 1.63
N GLY A 43 7.77 20.96 1.66
CA GLY A 43 7.36 20.17 2.82
C GLY A 43 8.52 19.69 3.70
N ALA A 44 9.76 19.85 3.25
CA ALA A 44 10.93 19.33 3.92
C ALA A 44 11.18 19.97 5.29
N GLY A 45 10.89 21.27 5.41
CA GLY A 45 11.01 22.03 6.66
C GLY A 45 10.11 21.51 7.80
N ALA A 46 9.03 20.78 7.48
CA ALA A 46 8.18 20.15 8.49
C ALA A 46 8.88 19.03 9.27
N TYR A 47 9.98 18.48 8.76
CA TYR A 47 10.75 17.41 9.39
C TYR A 47 11.99 17.90 10.14
N ALA A 48 12.41 19.17 9.94
CA ALA A 48 13.56 19.74 10.61
C ALA A 48 13.39 21.27 10.73
N ASP A 49 12.97 21.72 11.89
CA ASP A 49 12.85 23.15 12.20
C ASP A 49 14.24 23.78 12.35
N ALA A 50 14.55 24.74 11.49
CA ALA A 50 15.83 25.46 11.48
C ALA A 50 16.13 26.15 12.82
N ALA A 51 15.10 26.67 13.51
CA ALA A 51 15.26 27.35 14.80
C ALA A 51 15.81 26.39 15.88
N LEU A 52 15.38 25.14 15.88
CA LEU A 52 15.89 24.11 16.80
C LEU A 52 17.32 23.66 16.43
N CYS A 53 17.73 23.91 15.18
CA CYS A 53 19.06 23.58 14.68
C CYS A 53 20.09 24.70 14.93
N GLU A 54 19.68 25.94 15.27
CA GLU A 54 20.55 27.12 15.27
C GLU A 54 21.77 26.97 16.23
N ASN A 55 21.51 26.55 17.48
CA ASN A 55 22.54 26.34 18.48
C ASN A 55 22.89 24.86 18.74
N CYS A 56 22.45 23.98 17.84
CA CYS A 56 22.66 22.55 17.97
C CYS A 56 24.06 22.14 17.54
N ALA A 57 24.69 21.25 18.30
CA ALA A 57 26.02 20.68 17.98
C ALA A 57 25.99 19.68 16.81
N ALA A 58 24.87 19.55 16.10
CA ALA A 58 24.62 18.67 14.96
C ALA A 58 25.01 17.20 15.19
N PRO A 59 24.53 16.52 16.23
CA PRO A 59 24.86 15.10 16.44
C PRO A 59 24.32 14.22 15.31
N CYS A 60 23.30 14.64 14.58
CA CYS A 60 22.79 13.97 13.38
C CYS A 60 23.84 13.88 12.25
N GLU A 61 24.67 14.91 12.10
CA GLU A 61 25.77 14.90 11.13
C GLU A 61 26.87 13.94 11.56
N ARG A 62 27.25 13.92 12.85
CA ARG A 62 28.23 12.97 13.39
C ARG A 62 27.77 11.52 13.32
N ALA A 63 26.46 11.28 13.37
CA ALA A 63 25.88 9.95 13.22
C ALA A 63 25.71 9.53 11.75
N CYS A 64 25.97 10.42 10.79
CA CYS A 64 25.87 10.09 9.38
C CYS A 64 26.92 9.03 9.00
N ILE A 65 26.50 8.04 8.19
CA ILE A 65 27.38 6.95 7.73
C ILE A 65 28.42 7.40 6.68
N HIS A 66 28.35 8.62 6.19
CA HIS A 66 29.42 9.30 5.46
C HIS A 66 30.46 9.83 6.45
N TYR A 67 31.23 8.97 7.05
CA TYR A 67 32.11 9.27 8.18
C TYR A 67 33.18 10.36 7.89
N ASP A 68 33.72 10.36 6.68
CA ASP A 68 34.79 11.31 6.31
C ASP A 68 34.23 12.67 5.90
N GLU A 69 33.05 12.68 5.28
CA GLU A 69 32.36 13.87 4.84
C GLU A 69 30.86 13.76 5.11
N PRO A 70 30.40 13.94 6.34
CA PRO A 70 28.99 13.87 6.71
C PRO A 70 28.12 14.82 5.89
N ILE A 71 26.86 14.44 5.68
CA ILE A 71 25.87 15.34 5.06
C ILE A 71 25.64 16.52 6.00
N ARG A 72 25.70 17.74 5.49
CA ARG A 72 25.54 18.99 6.24
C ARG A 72 24.06 19.24 6.53
N ILE A 73 23.47 18.42 7.39
CA ILE A 73 22.06 18.36 7.71
C ILE A 73 21.55 19.68 8.31
N ARG A 74 22.33 20.24 9.27
CA ARG A 74 21.99 21.50 9.91
C ARG A 74 21.99 22.66 8.90
N ALA A 75 23.02 22.75 8.10
CA ALA A 75 23.12 23.78 7.06
C ALA A 75 21.99 23.65 6.01
N LEU A 76 21.61 22.43 5.69
CA LEU A 76 20.48 22.15 4.80
C LEU A 76 19.15 22.63 5.41
N ALA A 77 18.89 22.33 6.68
CA ALA A 77 17.68 22.77 7.37
C ALA A 77 17.49 24.30 7.29
N HIS A 78 18.55 25.06 7.44
CA HIS A 78 18.50 26.54 7.33
C HIS A 78 18.25 27.06 5.91
N THR A 79 18.35 26.24 4.87
CA THR A 79 18.07 26.65 3.48
C THR A 79 16.63 26.37 3.06
N LEU A 80 15.90 25.61 3.87
CA LEU A 80 14.54 25.20 3.53
C LEU A 80 13.52 26.29 3.88
N PRO A 81 12.45 26.41 3.07
CA PRO A 81 11.35 27.31 3.43
C PRO A 81 10.70 26.86 4.73
N THR A 82 10.32 27.85 5.54
CA THR A 82 9.47 27.58 6.70
C THR A 82 8.19 26.88 6.23
N PRO A 83 7.79 25.74 6.84
CA PRO A 83 6.57 25.08 6.44
C PRO A 83 5.41 26.08 6.49
N VAL A 84 4.69 26.24 5.41
CA VAL A 84 3.39 26.92 5.43
C VAL A 84 2.46 25.99 6.19
N GLY A 85 2.31 26.24 7.50
CA GLY A 85 1.68 25.30 8.40
C GLY A 85 0.20 25.19 8.20
N GLY A 86 -0.29 23.99 8.36
CA GLY A 86 -1.65 23.51 8.50
C GLY A 86 -1.63 22.02 8.24
N ALA A 87 -2.26 21.23 9.11
CA ALA A 87 -2.53 19.84 8.78
C ALA A 87 -3.40 19.84 7.51
N VAL A 88 -2.89 19.26 6.43
CA VAL A 88 -3.69 19.05 5.21
C VAL A 88 -4.69 17.96 5.53
N ASP A 89 -5.98 18.27 5.41
CA ASP A 89 -7.02 17.27 5.44
C ASP A 89 -6.90 16.42 4.15
N LEU A 90 -6.64 15.14 4.33
CA LEU A 90 -6.58 14.15 3.25
C LEU A 90 -7.86 13.34 3.15
N GLY A 91 -8.89 13.67 3.95
CA GLY A 91 -10.17 12.99 3.95
C GLY A 91 -10.83 13.03 2.57
N ILE A 92 -11.38 11.90 2.15
CA ILE A 92 -12.15 11.77 0.91
C ILE A 92 -13.39 10.93 1.14
N ASP A 93 -14.40 11.13 0.30
CA ASP A 93 -15.51 10.21 0.14
C ASP A 93 -15.28 9.34 -1.09
N PHE A 94 -15.12 8.05 -0.85
CA PHE A 94 -14.91 7.07 -1.91
C PHE A 94 -16.11 6.12 -1.99
N CYS A 95 -16.86 6.21 -3.09
CA CYS A 95 -18.11 5.44 -3.30
C CYS A 95 -19.12 5.58 -2.16
N GLY A 96 -19.21 6.76 -1.52
CA GLY A 96 -20.08 7.01 -0.38
C GLY A 96 -19.54 6.51 0.97
N VAL A 97 -18.30 6.04 1.01
CA VAL A 97 -17.61 5.66 2.24
C VAL A 97 -16.55 6.71 2.57
N HIS A 98 -16.64 7.30 3.78
CA HIS A 98 -15.64 8.25 4.24
C HIS A 98 -14.31 7.57 4.55
N CYS A 99 -13.21 8.10 4.00
CA CYS A 99 -11.85 7.61 4.20
C CYS A 99 -11.00 8.73 4.81
N GLU A 100 -10.23 8.44 5.85
CA GLU A 100 -9.32 9.41 6.48
C GLU A 100 -8.26 9.96 5.50
N ASN A 101 -7.94 9.20 4.46
CA ASN A 101 -7.05 9.57 3.36
C ASN A 101 -7.20 8.56 2.20
N PRO A 102 -6.72 8.89 0.97
CA PRO A 102 -6.88 8.04 -0.21
C PRO A 102 -5.88 6.88 -0.31
N PHE A 103 -5.06 6.65 0.70
CA PHE A 103 -4.00 5.63 0.65
C PHE A 103 -4.48 4.31 1.22
N PHE A 104 -4.59 3.30 0.35
CA PHE A 104 -5.02 1.96 0.69
C PHE A 104 -3.92 0.94 0.40
N LEU A 105 -3.73 0.00 1.34
CA LEU A 105 -2.94 -1.19 1.07
C LEU A 105 -3.72 -2.10 0.13
N SER A 106 -3.16 -2.41 -1.04
CA SER A 106 -3.85 -3.25 -2.03
C SER A 106 -3.88 -4.73 -1.64
N SER A 107 -4.82 -5.48 -2.22
CA SER A 107 -4.91 -6.94 -2.05
C SER A 107 -3.64 -7.61 -2.61
N SER A 108 -2.76 -8.03 -1.71
CA SER A 108 -1.44 -8.57 -2.02
C SER A 108 -0.92 -9.41 -0.86
N VAL A 109 0.27 -9.99 -0.98
CA VAL A 109 0.96 -10.74 0.09
C VAL A 109 1.04 -9.98 1.42
N VAL A 110 1.19 -8.66 1.38
CA VAL A 110 1.30 -7.82 2.59
C VAL A 110 -0.06 -7.44 3.17
N ALA A 111 -1.15 -7.93 2.60
CA ALA A 111 -2.52 -7.77 3.07
C ALA A 111 -3.22 -9.12 3.33
N SER A 112 -2.46 -10.21 3.58
CA SER A 112 -2.97 -11.56 3.76
C SER A 112 -3.10 -12.01 5.22
N GLY A 113 -3.00 -11.11 6.18
CA GLY A 113 -3.13 -11.44 7.60
C GLY A 113 -3.33 -10.23 8.48
N TYR A 114 -3.87 -10.47 9.69
CA TYR A 114 -4.18 -9.42 10.65
C TYR A 114 -2.99 -8.50 10.94
N GLU A 115 -1.83 -9.08 11.30
CA GLU A 115 -0.69 -8.28 11.77
C GLU A 115 -0.15 -7.34 10.70
N MET A 116 -0.09 -7.80 9.44
CA MET A 116 0.37 -6.98 8.33
C MET A 116 -0.58 -5.82 8.04
N CYS A 117 -1.89 -6.11 7.97
CA CYS A 117 -2.93 -5.09 7.79
C CYS A 117 -2.94 -4.10 8.96
N ALA A 118 -2.94 -4.59 10.20
CA ALA A 118 -2.94 -3.76 11.40
C ALA A 118 -1.71 -2.85 11.47
N LYS A 119 -0.54 -3.34 11.03
CA LYS A 119 0.68 -2.52 10.95
C LYS A 119 0.50 -1.35 9.97
N ALA A 120 -0.04 -1.61 8.78
CA ALA A 120 -0.31 -0.55 7.80
C ALA A 120 -1.29 0.49 8.35
N LEU A 121 -2.41 0.04 8.94
CA LEU A 121 -3.42 0.94 9.52
C LEU A 121 -2.85 1.79 10.67
N LYS A 122 -2.04 1.21 11.54
CA LYS A 122 -1.31 1.93 12.61
C LYS A 122 -0.30 2.95 12.07
N MET A 123 0.25 2.72 10.88
CA MET A 123 1.16 3.65 10.20
C MET A 123 0.43 4.80 9.49
N GLY A 124 -0.90 4.86 9.56
CA GLY A 124 -1.70 5.96 9.03
C GLY A 124 -2.36 5.69 7.67
N TRP A 125 -2.35 4.48 7.15
CA TRP A 125 -3.11 4.14 5.93
C TRP A 125 -4.61 4.33 6.18
N GLY A 126 -5.33 4.87 5.18
CA GLY A 126 -6.78 5.11 5.26
C GLY A 126 -7.61 3.83 5.24
N GLY A 127 -7.09 2.81 4.61
CA GLY A 127 -7.74 1.51 4.54
C GLY A 127 -6.84 0.39 4.02
N VAL A 128 -7.40 -0.81 3.99
CA VAL A 128 -6.76 -1.99 3.40
C VAL A 128 -7.76 -2.72 2.50
N VAL A 129 -7.27 -3.20 1.37
CA VAL A 129 -7.94 -4.23 0.58
C VAL A 129 -7.31 -5.56 0.99
N TYR A 130 -8.07 -6.40 1.68
CA TYR A 130 -7.58 -7.69 2.15
C TYR A 130 -7.26 -8.61 0.95
N LYS A 131 -6.33 -9.55 1.15
CA LYS A 131 -6.01 -10.54 0.12
C LYS A 131 -7.28 -11.24 -0.35
N THR A 132 -7.43 -11.39 -1.66
CA THR A 132 -8.62 -11.98 -2.27
C THR A 132 -8.98 -13.33 -1.65
N VAL A 133 -10.22 -13.49 -1.25
CA VAL A 133 -10.77 -14.71 -0.66
C VAL A 133 -11.69 -15.42 -1.65
N GLY A 134 -11.80 -16.74 -1.53
CA GLY A 134 -12.67 -17.59 -2.32
C GLY A 134 -13.14 -18.81 -1.53
N PHE A 135 -14.00 -19.62 -2.13
CA PHE A 135 -14.43 -20.90 -1.55
C PHE A 135 -13.41 -22.05 -1.74
N PHE A 136 -12.33 -21.77 -2.48
CA PHE A 136 -11.27 -22.76 -2.72
C PHE A 136 -9.93 -22.22 -2.23
N GLU A 137 -9.09 -23.12 -1.78
CA GLU A 137 -7.70 -22.83 -1.45
C GLU A 137 -6.82 -23.12 -2.68
N PRO A 138 -6.02 -22.15 -3.15
CA PRO A 138 -5.19 -22.36 -4.33
C PRO A 138 -4.05 -23.33 -4.05
N ASN A 139 -3.82 -24.26 -4.98
CA ASN A 139 -2.63 -25.08 -4.97
C ASN A 139 -1.50 -24.33 -5.68
N GLU A 140 -0.81 -23.48 -4.95
CA GLU A 140 0.24 -22.65 -5.51
C GLU A 140 1.56 -23.40 -5.71
N VAL A 141 2.25 -23.08 -6.81
CA VAL A 141 3.58 -23.61 -7.06
C VAL A 141 4.62 -23.05 -6.08
N SER A 142 5.60 -23.87 -5.74
CA SER A 142 6.73 -23.44 -4.91
C SER A 142 8.04 -23.44 -5.72
N PRO A 143 8.87 -22.39 -5.65
CA PRO A 143 8.66 -21.17 -4.89
C PRO A 143 7.65 -20.21 -5.55
N ARG A 144 6.85 -19.50 -4.76
CA ARG A 144 5.87 -18.50 -5.25
C ARG A 144 6.56 -17.29 -5.91
N PHE A 145 7.77 -17.00 -5.50
CA PHE A 145 8.57 -15.89 -6.00
C PHE A 145 9.81 -16.42 -6.72
N GLY A 146 10.09 -15.86 -7.88
CA GLY A 146 11.27 -16.19 -8.67
C GLY A 146 12.00 -14.94 -9.11
N ALA A 147 13.34 -14.97 -9.03
CA ALA A 147 14.21 -13.96 -9.61
C ALA A 147 14.91 -14.54 -10.85
N LEU A 148 14.95 -13.78 -11.92
CA LEU A 148 15.72 -14.08 -13.10
C LEU A 148 17.08 -13.38 -12.98
N ASN A 149 18.14 -14.18 -12.80
CA ASN A 149 19.50 -13.70 -12.78
C ASN A 149 20.24 -14.29 -13.98
N ARG A 150 20.99 -13.47 -14.68
CA ARG A 150 21.97 -13.93 -15.66
C ARG A 150 23.37 -13.88 -15.04
N GLN A 151 24.19 -14.91 -15.28
CA GLN A 151 25.55 -14.95 -14.78
C GLN A 151 26.31 -13.68 -15.17
N GLY A 152 26.87 -12.95 -14.19
CA GLY A 152 27.59 -11.69 -14.38
C GLY A 152 26.72 -10.46 -14.56
N SER A 153 25.39 -10.58 -14.46
CA SER A 153 24.46 -9.44 -14.48
C SER A 153 23.66 -9.38 -13.17
N PRO A 154 23.51 -8.22 -12.51
CA PRO A 154 22.60 -8.08 -11.41
C PRO A 154 21.18 -8.25 -11.91
N PHE A 155 20.28 -8.72 -11.07
CA PHE A 155 18.84 -8.84 -11.20
C PHE A 155 18.25 -8.47 -12.58
N GLY A 156 17.85 -9.50 -13.33
CA GLY A 156 17.25 -9.34 -14.66
C GLY A 156 15.72 -9.32 -14.68
N GLY A 157 15.08 -9.81 -13.64
CA GLY A 157 13.62 -9.83 -13.51
C GLY A 157 13.15 -10.52 -12.23
N PHE A 158 11.87 -10.28 -11.90
CA PHE A 158 11.19 -10.87 -10.76
C PHE A 158 9.83 -11.41 -11.21
N ARG A 159 9.44 -12.57 -10.71
CA ARG A 159 8.14 -13.19 -10.98
C ARG A 159 7.45 -13.57 -9.68
N ASN A 160 6.18 -13.20 -9.57
CA ASN A 160 5.26 -13.65 -8.53
C ASN A 160 4.25 -14.62 -9.15
N LEU A 161 4.05 -15.77 -8.52
CA LEU A 161 3.10 -16.82 -8.93
C LEU A 161 1.96 -16.99 -7.91
N GLU A 162 1.84 -16.06 -7.01
CA GLU A 162 0.81 -16.06 -5.98
C GLU A 162 -0.58 -15.89 -6.58
N GLN A 163 -1.54 -16.64 -6.05
CA GLN A 163 -2.94 -16.55 -6.44
C GLN A 163 -3.75 -15.75 -5.39
N ILE A 164 -4.91 -16.27 -4.99
CA ILE A 164 -5.74 -15.70 -3.92
C ILE A 164 -5.23 -16.12 -2.53
N SER A 165 -5.99 -15.90 -1.47
CA SER A 165 -5.63 -16.36 -0.11
C SER A 165 -5.41 -17.87 -0.08
N ASP A 166 -4.35 -18.31 0.58
CA ASP A 166 -4.02 -19.71 0.84
C ASP A 166 -4.52 -20.18 2.22
N HIS A 167 -5.44 -19.42 2.79
CA HIS A 167 -6.10 -19.76 4.05
C HIS A 167 -7.56 -20.19 3.84
N PRO A 168 -8.11 -21.03 4.75
CA PRO A 168 -9.54 -21.29 4.78
C PRO A 168 -10.36 -20.00 4.90
N LEU A 169 -11.47 -19.93 4.15
CA LEU A 169 -12.33 -18.75 4.09
C LEU A 169 -12.78 -18.25 5.48
N GLU A 170 -13.12 -19.19 6.37
CA GLU A 170 -13.57 -18.88 7.73
C GLU A 170 -12.51 -18.12 8.54
N ARG A 171 -11.24 -18.47 8.35
CA ARG A 171 -10.10 -17.79 8.98
C ARG A 171 -9.97 -16.35 8.46
N ASP A 172 -10.08 -16.17 7.16
CA ASP A 172 -9.99 -14.84 6.54
C ASP A 172 -11.16 -13.95 6.96
N LEU A 173 -12.37 -14.49 7.02
CA LEU A 173 -13.54 -13.77 7.51
C LEU A 173 -13.38 -13.35 8.98
N GLU A 174 -12.74 -14.17 9.82
CA GLU A 174 -12.46 -13.79 11.21
C GLU A 174 -11.42 -12.68 11.30
N VAL A 175 -10.39 -12.72 10.45
CA VAL A 175 -9.41 -11.61 10.35
C VAL A 175 -10.08 -10.31 9.92
N LEU A 176 -10.99 -10.34 8.95
CA LEU A 176 -11.76 -9.16 8.52
C LEU A 176 -12.61 -8.58 9.67
N ARG A 177 -13.30 -9.44 10.44
CA ARG A 177 -14.07 -9.01 11.63
C ARG A 177 -13.16 -8.36 12.66
N GLN A 178 -12.01 -8.95 12.92
CA GLN A 178 -11.04 -8.44 13.87
C GLN A 178 -10.49 -7.08 13.42
N LEU A 179 -10.10 -6.93 12.15
CA LEU A 179 -9.62 -5.66 11.61
C LEU A 179 -10.66 -4.56 11.75
N LYS A 180 -11.92 -4.83 11.40
CA LYS A 180 -13.00 -3.83 11.52
C LYS A 180 -13.31 -3.45 12.96
N ARG A 181 -13.28 -4.40 13.87
CA ARG A 181 -13.46 -4.16 15.30
C ARG A 181 -12.36 -3.29 15.89
N ASP A 182 -11.10 -3.59 15.55
CA ASP A 182 -9.92 -2.96 16.16
C ASP A 182 -9.58 -1.61 15.48
N PHE A 183 -10.06 -1.39 14.24
CA PHE A 183 -9.87 -0.17 13.46
C PHE A 183 -11.21 0.35 12.88
N PRO A 184 -12.16 0.78 13.73
CA PRO A 184 -13.53 1.09 13.29
C PRO A 184 -13.63 2.27 12.31
N THR A 185 -12.68 3.22 12.34
CA THR A 185 -12.64 4.39 11.45
C THR A 185 -11.94 4.12 10.12
N LYS A 186 -11.21 3.01 10.03
CA LYS A 186 -10.50 2.61 8.81
C LYS A 186 -11.39 1.84 7.86
N VAL A 187 -11.14 1.99 6.58
CA VAL A 187 -11.90 1.28 5.54
C VAL A 187 -11.31 -0.10 5.32
N ILE A 188 -12.15 -1.11 5.48
CA ILE A 188 -11.80 -2.52 5.22
C ILE A 188 -12.52 -2.95 3.95
N VAL A 189 -11.76 -3.31 2.93
CA VAL A 189 -12.29 -3.80 1.65
C VAL A 189 -12.09 -5.31 1.58
N GLY A 190 -13.19 -6.04 1.38
CA GLY A 190 -13.16 -7.47 1.12
C GLY A 190 -12.96 -7.73 -0.37
N SER A 191 -11.79 -8.24 -0.76
CA SER A 191 -11.54 -8.68 -2.13
C SER A 191 -11.98 -10.12 -2.30
N ILE A 192 -12.80 -10.40 -3.31
CA ILE A 192 -13.45 -11.70 -3.52
C ILE A 192 -13.18 -12.24 -4.92
N MET A 193 -13.20 -13.56 -5.05
CA MET A 193 -13.18 -14.27 -6.33
C MET A 193 -13.99 -15.56 -6.24
N GLY A 194 -14.92 -15.74 -7.17
CA GLY A 194 -15.76 -16.94 -7.30
C GLY A 194 -15.76 -17.48 -8.74
N GLY A 195 -16.16 -18.74 -8.89
CA GLY A 195 -16.33 -19.42 -10.17
C GLY A 195 -17.75 -19.43 -10.70
N SER A 196 -18.76 -19.01 -9.90
CA SER A 196 -20.16 -18.92 -10.29
C SER A 196 -20.86 -17.71 -9.70
N GLU A 197 -22.01 -17.32 -10.24
CA GLU A 197 -22.81 -16.20 -9.71
C GLU A 197 -23.19 -16.41 -8.25
N GLU A 198 -23.51 -17.64 -7.87
CA GLU A 198 -23.85 -18.02 -6.50
C GLU A 198 -22.68 -17.78 -5.55
N GLU A 199 -21.48 -18.14 -5.97
CA GLU A 199 -20.26 -17.91 -5.19
C GLU A 199 -19.94 -16.42 -5.03
N TRP A 200 -20.04 -15.62 -6.11
CA TRP A 200 -19.85 -14.16 -6.04
C TRP A 200 -20.85 -13.50 -5.10
N THR A 201 -22.13 -13.90 -5.17
CA THR A 201 -23.18 -13.43 -4.27
C THR A 201 -22.91 -13.82 -2.82
N ALA A 202 -22.53 -15.08 -2.58
CA ALA A 202 -22.27 -15.59 -1.24
C ALA A 202 -21.03 -14.94 -0.60
N LEU A 203 -19.92 -14.79 -1.34
CA LEU A 203 -18.70 -14.16 -0.86
C LEU A 203 -18.94 -12.68 -0.51
N ALA A 204 -19.65 -11.93 -1.37
CA ALA A 204 -20.00 -10.54 -1.10
C ALA A 204 -20.81 -10.41 0.20
N ARG A 205 -21.78 -11.29 0.41
CA ARG A 205 -22.59 -11.33 1.65
C ARG A 205 -21.73 -11.66 2.88
N LEU A 206 -20.86 -12.66 2.78
CA LEU A 206 -20.02 -13.09 3.90
C LEU A 206 -19.02 -12.00 4.31
N CYS A 207 -18.37 -11.33 3.34
CA CYS A 207 -17.48 -10.20 3.62
C CYS A 207 -18.23 -9.02 4.22
N THR A 208 -19.46 -8.73 3.75
CA THR A 208 -20.33 -7.69 4.35
C THR A 208 -20.66 -8.03 5.80
N GLN A 209 -21.03 -9.27 6.09
CA GLN A 209 -21.30 -9.75 7.45
C GLN A 209 -20.04 -9.75 8.34
N ALA A 210 -18.87 -9.89 7.74
CA ALA A 210 -17.60 -9.73 8.44
C ALA A 210 -17.24 -8.26 8.73
N GLY A 211 -18.03 -7.29 8.24
CA GLY A 211 -17.86 -5.87 8.52
C GLY A 211 -17.06 -5.11 7.47
N CYS A 212 -16.87 -5.66 6.28
CA CYS A 212 -16.25 -4.92 5.18
C CYS A 212 -17.13 -3.73 4.78
N ASP A 213 -16.47 -2.59 4.53
CA ASP A 213 -17.12 -1.34 4.11
C ASP A 213 -17.36 -1.31 2.60
N ILE A 214 -16.52 -1.99 1.84
CA ILE A 214 -16.54 -2.07 0.37
C ILE A 214 -16.21 -3.51 -0.04
N ILE A 215 -16.76 -3.96 -1.16
CA ILE A 215 -16.42 -5.25 -1.78
C ILE A 215 -15.65 -5.00 -3.08
N GLU A 216 -14.53 -5.69 -3.27
CA GLU A 216 -13.74 -5.69 -4.51
C GLU A 216 -13.93 -7.02 -5.24
N CYS A 217 -14.47 -7.00 -6.46
CA CYS A 217 -14.44 -8.14 -7.37
C CYS A 217 -13.07 -8.21 -8.06
N ASN A 218 -12.29 -9.24 -7.79
CA ASN A 218 -10.96 -9.40 -8.39
C ASN A 218 -11.03 -10.13 -9.73
N PHE A 219 -11.04 -9.35 -10.83
CA PHE A 219 -10.98 -9.84 -12.21
C PHE A 219 -9.57 -9.72 -12.82
N SER A 220 -8.52 -9.69 -11.98
CA SER A 220 -7.19 -9.36 -12.45
C SER A 220 -6.11 -10.43 -12.23
N CYS A 221 -6.38 -11.47 -11.43
CA CYS A 221 -5.36 -12.47 -11.12
C CYS A 221 -4.97 -13.27 -12.36
N PRO A 222 -3.70 -13.19 -12.83
CA PRO A 222 -3.27 -13.87 -14.06
C PRO A 222 -2.80 -15.31 -13.82
N GLN A 223 -2.76 -15.76 -12.56
CA GLN A 223 -2.17 -17.03 -12.16
C GLN A 223 -3.22 -18.11 -11.84
N MET A 224 -4.51 -17.84 -12.11
CA MET A 224 -5.56 -18.82 -11.86
C MET A 224 -5.39 -20.03 -12.77
N THR A 225 -5.54 -21.23 -12.19
CA THR A 225 -5.42 -22.51 -12.91
C THR A 225 -6.75 -23.01 -13.45
N ALA A 226 -7.86 -22.48 -12.95
CA ALA A 226 -9.20 -22.76 -13.46
C ALA A 226 -9.56 -21.77 -14.57
N GLU A 227 -10.06 -22.27 -15.69
CA GLU A 227 -10.60 -21.46 -16.79
C GLU A 227 -11.79 -20.63 -16.31
N GLY A 228 -11.97 -19.43 -16.86
CA GLY A 228 -13.06 -18.51 -16.53
C GLY A 228 -12.95 -17.86 -15.15
N MET A 229 -11.75 -17.75 -14.59
CA MET A 229 -11.47 -17.06 -13.33
C MET A 229 -10.36 -16.01 -13.50
N GLY A 230 -10.32 -15.05 -12.59
CA GLY A 230 -9.28 -14.01 -12.57
C GLY A 230 -9.25 -13.19 -13.85
N SER A 231 -8.10 -13.14 -14.53
CA SER A 231 -7.92 -12.35 -15.75
C SER A 231 -8.78 -12.79 -16.93
N ASP A 232 -9.20 -14.05 -16.97
CA ASP A 232 -10.11 -14.53 -18.04
C ASP A 232 -11.46 -13.83 -17.95
N VAL A 233 -11.95 -13.58 -16.73
CA VAL A 233 -13.14 -12.76 -16.51
C VAL A 233 -12.87 -11.31 -16.91
N GLY A 234 -11.72 -10.77 -16.50
CA GLY A 234 -11.39 -9.35 -16.70
C GLY A 234 -11.24 -8.92 -18.16
N ILE A 235 -11.10 -9.85 -19.10
CA ILE A 235 -11.04 -9.57 -20.54
C ILE A 235 -12.38 -9.80 -21.27
N ASP A 236 -13.38 -10.33 -20.57
CA ASP A 236 -14.71 -10.64 -21.11
C ASP A 236 -15.78 -9.70 -20.50
N PRO A 237 -16.31 -8.73 -21.30
CA PRO A 237 -17.28 -7.75 -20.78
C PRO A 237 -18.55 -8.40 -20.22
N GLU A 238 -19.03 -9.50 -20.80
CA GLU A 238 -20.25 -10.19 -20.36
C GLU A 238 -20.04 -10.85 -18.99
N LEU A 239 -18.88 -11.43 -18.77
CA LEU A 239 -18.53 -12.03 -17.47
C LEU A 239 -18.31 -10.95 -16.40
N VAL A 240 -17.65 -9.83 -16.76
CA VAL A 240 -17.48 -8.69 -15.84
C VAL A 240 -18.83 -8.15 -15.38
N GLU A 241 -19.76 -7.87 -16.31
CA GLU A 241 -21.10 -7.41 -15.99
C GLU A 241 -21.83 -8.42 -15.08
N ARG A 242 -21.84 -9.67 -15.50
CA ARG A 242 -22.58 -10.77 -14.85
C ARG A 242 -22.12 -11.01 -13.41
N TYR A 243 -20.81 -11.10 -13.19
CA TYR A 243 -20.27 -11.37 -11.87
C TYR A 243 -20.27 -10.12 -10.95
N THR A 244 -20.11 -8.92 -11.52
CA THR A 244 -20.32 -7.69 -10.76
C THR A 244 -21.76 -7.57 -10.28
N ALA A 245 -22.73 -7.85 -11.15
CA ALA A 245 -24.15 -7.88 -10.79
C ALA A 245 -24.45 -8.96 -9.75
N ALA A 246 -23.81 -10.12 -9.84
CA ALA A 246 -23.94 -11.20 -8.86
C ALA A 246 -23.42 -10.76 -7.47
N ALA A 247 -22.24 -10.15 -7.41
CA ALA A 247 -21.68 -9.62 -6.17
C ALA A 247 -22.62 -8.55 -5.55
N LYS A 248 -23.15 -7.64 -6.36
CA LYS A 248 -24.11 -6.62 -5.91
C LYS A 248 -25.39 -7.21 -5.31
N ARG A 249 -25.85 -8.37 -5.75
CA ARG A 249 -27.01 -9.06 -5.12
C ARG A 249 -26.71 -9.55 -3.70
N GLY A 250 -25.42 -9.74 -3.38
CA GLY A 250 -24.98 -10.24 -2.08
C GLY A 250 -24.75 -9.16 -1.01
N THR A 251 -24.74 -7.88 -1.38
CA THR A 251 -24.37 -6.79 -0.49
C THR A 251 -25.10 -5.48 -0.79
N ASP A 252 -25.27 -4.67 0.26
CA ASP A 252 -25.70 -3.27 0.18
C ASP A 252 -24.49 -2.30 0.11
N ARG A 253 -23.26 -2.83 0.25
CA ARG A 253 -22.03 -2.05 0.20
C ARG A 253 -21.65 -1.70 -1.24
N PRO A 254 -20.83 -0.65 -1.44
CA PRO A 254 -20.23 -0.39 -2.74
C PRO A 254 -19.45 -1.60 -3.25
N VAL A 255 -19.55 -1.86 -4.56
CA VAL A 255 -18.83 -2.93 -5.25
C VAL A 255 -17.89 -2.32 -6.27
N LEU A 256 -16.62 -2.69 -6.20
CA LEU A 256 -15.56 -2.31 -7.13
C LEU A 256 -15.26 -3.48 -8.05
N ALA A 257 -15.13 -3.23 -9.34
CA ALA A 257 -14.59 -4.18 -10.31
C ALA A 257 -13.09 -3.87 -10.54
N LYS A 258 -12.20 -4.70 -9.98
CA LYS A 258 -10.76 -4.54 -10.22
C LYS A 258 -10.35 -5.29 -11.47
N MET A 259 -10.05 -4.52 -12.52
CA MET A 259 -9.74 -5.01 -13.85
C MET A 259 -8.30 -5.45 -14.00
N THR A 260 -8.04 -6.33 -14.97
CA THR A 260 -6.68 -6.70 -15.38
C THR A 260 -6.06 -5.61 -16.25
N PRO A 261 -4.77 -5.26 -16.06
CA PRO A 261 -4.07 -4.37 -16.98
C PRO A 261 -3.60 -5.06 -18.26
N ASN A 262 -3.72 -6.39 -18.33
CA ASN A 262 -3.20 -7.21 -19.43
C ASN A 262 -4.23 -7.36 -20.56
N ILE A 263 -4.72 -6.23 -21.07
CA ILE A 263 -5.69 -6.15 -22.16
C ILE A 263 -5.35 -4.95 -23.06
N THR A 264 -5.63 -5.09 -24.35
CA THR A 264 -5.32 -4.07 -25.35
C THR A 264 -6.13 -2.76 -25.14
N ASN A 265 -7.40 -2.89 -24.78
CA ASN A 265 -8.28 -1.75 -24.47
C ASN A 265 -9.13 -2.08 -23.25
N MET A 266 -8.87 -1.39 -22.14
CA MET A 266 -9.54 -1.58 -20.86
C MET A 266 -10.94 -0.95 -20.82
N GLU A 267 -11.24 -0.02 -21.73
CA GLU A 267 -12.55 0.65 -21.79
C GLU A 267 -13.68 -0.30 -22.21
N VAL A 268 -13.34 -1.37 -22.92
CA VAL A 268 -14.34 -2.32 -23.42
C VAL A 268 -14.99 -3.13 -22.29
N PRO A 269 -14.23 -3.76 -21.37
CA PRO A 269 -14.84 -4.50 -20.26
C PRO A 269 -15.20 -3.64 -19.05
N ALA A 270 -14.75 -2.38 -18.99
CA ALA A 270 -15.04 -1.47 -17.88
C ALA A 270 -16.34 -0.69 -18.12
#